data_c2825e3a6951d9fbfb84188f8c7903bc
#
_entry.id   c2825e3a6951d9fbfb84188f8c7903bc
#
_cell.length_a   1.000
_cell.length_b   1.000
_cell.length_c   1.000
_cell.angle_alpha   90.00
_cell.angle_beta   90.00
_cell.angle_gamma   90.00
#
_symmetry.space_group_name_H-M   'P 1'
#
loop_
_entity.id
_entity.type
_entity.pdbx_description
1 polymer ?
#
loop_
_entity_poly.entity_id
_entity_poly.type
_entity_poly.pdbx_seq_one_letter_code
_entity_poly.pdbx_strand_id
1 'polypeptide(L)'
;GYGLFKSNISCLLGELYAHDDPRRDGGFSLLYAAGNVGSIAAPIACGLAAQWYGWHIGFALAGIGMFIGLMIFLSGSRHIRHTRGVDKPALRAVKFVLPTWGWLLVMLCLAPVFFTLLLQNNWSGYLLAVVCLFAAQMVARIMIKAPEHRRALWQIVLLMLAGTLFWVLAQQGGSSISLFIDHFVNRRLLNWDVPTALFQSVNAVAVMAAGVALAWLMRPEGSARSVLRVWLKFAFGLLLMGGGFMLLALNARHGAAEGQASMGMMVAGLAMMGFAELFIDPVAMAQITRLNMPGVTGVSVSYTHLRAHET
;
A
#
# COMPACT_ATOMS: atom_id res chain seq x y z
N GLY A 1 -12.44 1.00 -0.43
CA GLY A 1 -12.08 0.63 -1.79
C GLY A 1 -10.72 -0.06 -1.91
N TYR A 2 -9.63 0.64 -1.60
CA TYR A 2 -8.27 0.13 -1.84
C TYR A 2 -7.95 -1.20 -1.16
N GLY A 3 -8.28 -1.36 0.11
CA GLY A 3 -8.02 -2.60 0.86
C GLY A 3 -8.78 -3.82 0.32
N LEU A 4 -9.98 -3.61 -0.21
CA LEU A 4 -10.75 -4.68 -0.85
C LEU A 4 -10.25 -5.01 -2.26
N PHE A 5 -9.72 -4.03 -2.97
CA PHE A 5 -9.28 -4.22 -4.35
C PHE A 5 -7.87 -4.82 -4.42
N LYS A 6 -6.89 -4.24 -3.70
CA LYS A 6 -5.47 -4.61 -3.81
C LYS A 6 -5.21 -6.08 -3.45
N SER A 7 -5.77 -6.56 -2.35
CA SER A 7 -5.59 -7.96 -1.93
C SER A 7 -6.27 -8.93 -2.88
N ASN A 8 -7.50 -8.62 -3.31
CA ASN A 8 -8.26 -9.51 -4.17
C ASN A 8 -7.69 -9.63 -5.59
N ILE A 9 -7.17 -8.53 -6.17
CA ILE A 9 -6.58 -8.60 -7.51
C ILE A 9 -5.30 -9.43 -7.53
N SER A 10 -4.51 -9.38 -6.46
CA SER A 10 -3.30 -10.19 -6.32
C SER A 10 -3.62 -11.68 -6.18
N CYS A 11 -4.65 -12.02 -5.39
CA CYS A 11 -5.15 -13.40 -5.29
C CYS A 11 -5.67 -13.91 -6.63
N LEU A 12 -6.48 -13.11 -7.31
CA LEU A 12 -7.05 -13.45 -8.60
C LEU A 12 -5.96 -13.70 -9.66
N LEU A 13 -4.91 -12.85 -9.68
CA LEU A 13 -3.77 -13.04 -10.58
C LEU A 13 -3.04 -14.34 -10.26
N GLY A 14 -2.89 -14.66 -8.97
CA GLY A 14 -2.26 -15.91 -8.55
C GLY A 14 -3.02 -17.17 -8.98
N GLU A 15 -4.35 -17.08 -9.08
CA GLU A 15 -5.20 -18.18 -9.56
C GLU A 15 -5.19 -18.35 -11.09
N LEU A 16 -4.78 -17.31 -11.84
CA LEU A 16 -4.69 -17.38 -13.31
C LEU A 16 -3.49 -18.19 -13.80
N TYR A 17 -2.47 -18.36 -12.99
CA TYR A 17 -1.26 -19.10 -13.35
C TYR A 17 -1.15 -20.38 -12.53
N ALA A 18 -0.78 -21.49 -13.18
CA ALA A 18 -0.39 -22.71 -12.47
C ALA A 18 0.81 -22.41 -11.54
N HIS A 19 0.96 -23.20 -10.48
CA HIS A 19 2.00 -22.94 -9.46
C HIS A 19 3.42 -22.92 -10.05
N ASP A 20 3.66 -23.79 -11.05
CA ASP A 20 4.95 -23.97 -11.73
C ASP A 20 5.05 -23.20 -13.06
N ASP A 21 4.10 -22.31 -13.37
CA ASP A 21 4.13 -21.55 -14.62
C ASP A 21 5.24 -20.48 -14.55
N PRO A 22 6.28 -20.53 -15.41
CA PRO A 22 7.39 -19.57 -15.41
C PRO A 22 6.93 -18.12 -15.71
N ARG A 23 5.72 -17.93 -16.28
CA ARG A 23 5.15 -16.60 -16.57
C ARG A 23 4.50 -15.95 -15.36
N ARG A 24 4.30 -16.68 -14.26
CA ARG A 24 3.64 -16.19 -13.05
C ARG A 24 4.36 -14.99 -12.46
N ASP A 25 5.67 -15.07 -12.31
CA ASP A 25 6.49 -13.96 -11.76
C ASP A 25 6.44 -12.72 -12.65
N GLY A 26 6.41 -12.92 -13.98
CA GLY A 26 6.21 -11.86 -14.95
C GLY A 26 4.86 -11.18 -14.81
N GLY A 27 3.79 -11.94 -14.58
CA GLY A 27 2.44 -11.43 -14.33
C GLY A 27 2.36 -10.54 -13.07
N PHE A 28 2.97 -10.97 -11.96
CA PHE A 28 3.04 -10.16 -10.73
C PHE A 28 3.88 -8.91 -10.92
N SER A 29 5.00 -9.01 -11.63
CA SER A 29 5.85 -7.86 -11.95
C SER A 29 5.10 -6.82 -12.79
N LEU A 30 4.31 -7.27 -13.77
CA LEU A 30 3.48 -6.41 -14.60
C LEU A 30 2.37 -5.73 -13.79
N LEU A 31 1.71 -6.45 -12.88
CA LEU A 31 0.71 -5.89 -11.98
C LEU A 31 1.32 -4.79 -11.09
N TYR A 32 2.50 -5.05 -10.54
CA TYR A 32 3.22 -4.07 -9.72
C TYR A 32 3.61 -2.83 -10.52
N ALA A 33 4.16 -3.01 -11.72
CA ALA A 33 4.52 -1.92 -12.62
C ALA A 33 3.30 -1.09 -13.02
N ALA A 34 2.17 -1.73 -13.36
CA ALA A 34 0.92 -1.05 -13.69
C ALA A 34 0.39 -0.20 -12.52
N GLY A 35 0.49 -0.72 -11.28
CA GLY A 35 0.14 0.04 -10.08
C GLY A 35 0.99 1.31 -9.92
N ASN A 36 2.30 1.21 -10.12
CA ASN A 36 3.20 2.36 -10.04
C ASN A 36 2.97 3.37 -11.18
N VAL A 37 2.72 2.90 -12.41
CA VAL A 37 2.33 3.79 -13.52
C VAL A 37 1.05 4.55 -13.18
N GLY A 38 0.06 3.89 -12.58
CA GLY A 38 -1.16 4.54 -12.09
C GLY A 38 -0.87 5.57 -11.00
N SER A 39 0.02 5.26 -10.07
CA SER A 39 0.43 6.17 -8.98
C SER A 39 1.20 7.40 -9.49
N ILE A 40 1.83 7.32 -10.66
CA ILE A 40 2.44 8.48 -11.32
C ILE A 40 1.37 9.27 -12.10
N ALA A 41 0.59 8.58 -12.93
CA ALA A 41 -0.31 9.23 -13.88
C ALA A 41 -1.52 9.88 -13.19
N ALA A 42 -2.09 9.25 -12.16
CA ALA A 42 -3.32 9.74 -11.53
C ALA A 42 -3.14 11.10 -10.82
N PRO A 43 -2.11 11.34 -9.98
CA PRO A 43 -1.91 12.67 -9.38
C PRO A 43 -1.61 13.75 -10.42
N ILE A 44 -0.89 13.41 -11.50
CA ILE A 44 -0.63 14.35 -12.60
C ILE A 44 -1.94 14.72 -13.29
N ALA A 45 -2.71 13.75 -13.75
CA ALA A 45 -3.94 14.00 -14.49
C ALA A 45 -4.99 14.73 -13.62
N CYS A 46 -5.24 14.24 -12.41
CA CYS A 46 -6.23 14.82 -11.49
C CYS A 46 -5.76 16.19 -10.96
N GLY A 47 -4.45 16.34 -10.69
CA GLY A 47 -3.89 17.61 -10.20
C GLY A 47 -3.93 18.71 -11.24
N LEU A 48 -3.60 18.43 -12.50
CA LEU A 48 -3.72 19.37 -13.62
C LEU A 48 -5.19 19.72 -13.91
N ALA A 49 -6.07 18.71 -13.91
CA ALA A 49 -7.49 18.96 -14.08
C ALA A 49 -8.07 19.84 -12.96
N ALA A 50 -7.64 19.60 -11.71
CA ALA A 50 -8.04 20.42 -10.57
C ALA A 50 -7.53 21.86 -10.67
N GLN A 51 -6.32 22.07 -11.18
CA GLN A 51 -5.73 23.39 -11.36
C GLN A 51 -6.44 24.21 -12.43
N TRP A 52 -6.82 23.58 -13.56
CA TRP A 52 -7.42 24.29 -14.70
C TRP A 52 -8.95 24.45 -14.60
N TYR A 53 -9.61 23.43 -14.04
CA TYR A 53 -11.07 23.32 -14.04
C TYR A 53 -11.68 23.24 -12.65
N GLY A 54 -10.86 23.24 -11.59
CA GLY A 54 -11.30 23.14 -10.21
C GLY A 54 -11.35 21.70 -9.68
N TRP A 55 -11.39 21.60 -8.36
CA TRP A 55 -11.32 20.33 -7.62
C TRP A 55 -12.43 19.32 -7.97
N HIS A 56 -13.63 19.83 -8.33
CA HIS A 56 -14.74 18.96 -8.74
C HIS A 56 -14.41 18.12 -9.98
N ILE A 57 -13.73 18.74 -10.95
CA ILE A 57 -13.30 18.03 -12.17
C ILE A 57 -12.14 17.08 -11.88
N GLY A 58 -11.19 17.47 -11.04
CA GLY A 58 -10.11 16.58 -10.59
C GLY A 58 -10.65 15.29 -9.95
N PHE A 59 -11.60 15.41 -9.04
CA PHE A 59 -12.23 14.22 -8.41
C PHE A 59 -13.13 13.44 -9.38
N ALA A 60 -13.86 14.14 -10.27
CA ALA A 60 -14.67 13.48 -11.29
C ALA A 60 -13.80 12.62 -12.22
N LEU A 61 -12.62 13.10 -12.61
CA LEU A 61 -11.66 12.36 -13.44
C LEU A 61 -11.19 11.08 -12.75
N ALA A 62 -10.91 11.13 -11.43
CA ALA A 62 -10.58 9.94 -10.66
C ALA A 62 -11.75 8.92 -10.63
N GLY A 63 -12.99 9.42 -10.48
CA GLY A 63 -14.21 8.60 -10.54
C GLY A 63 -14.39 7.93 -11.91
N ILE A 64 -14.18 8.66 -12.99
CA ILE A 64 -14.22 8.14 -14.37
C ILE A 64 -13.15 7.07 -14.56
N GLY A 65 -11.93 7.30 -14.09
CA GLY A 65 -10.85 6.32 -14.15
C GLY A 65 -11.21 5.01 -13.42
N MET A 66 -11.79 5.10 -12.22
CA MET A 66 -12.27 3.93 -11.49
C MET A 66 -13.42 3.21 -12.23
N PHE A 67 -14.33 3.95 -12.85
CA PHE A 67 -15.43 3.38 -13.64
C PHE A 67 -14.90 2.64 -14.87
N ILE A 68 -13.95 3.22 -15.60
CA ILE A 68 -13.27 2.55 -16.74
C ILE A 68 -12.57 1.27 -16.25
N GLY A 69 -11.84 1.34 -15.13
CA GLY A 69 -11.19 0.17 -14.53
C GLY A 69 -12.19 -0.94 -14.18
N LEU A 70 -13.36 -0.57 -13.64
CA LEU A 70 -14.44 -1.51 -13.36
C LEU A 70 -14.98 -2.15 -14.65
N MET A 71 -15.19 -1.37 -15.72
CA MET A 71 -15.67 -1.88 -17.01
C MET A 71 -14.67 -2.85 -17.64
N ILE A 72 -13.38 -2.53 -17.59
CA ILE A 72 -12.31 -3.43 -18.07
C ILE A 72 -12.31 -4.72 -17.25
N PHE A 73 -12.41 -4.63 -15.92
CA PHE A 73 -12.46 -5.80 -15.05
C PHE A 73 -13.68 -6.70 -15.34
N LEU A 74 -14.87 -6.11 -15.50
CA LEU A 74 -16.08 -6.85 -15.81
C LEU A 74 -16.02 -7.50 -17.20
N SER A 75 -15.45 -6.82 -18.18
CA SER A 75 -15.23 -7.38 -19.53
C SER A 75 -14.26 -8.55 -19.51
N GLY A 76 -13.16 -8.44 -18.73
CA GLY A 76 -12.17 -9.49 -18.54
C GLY A 76 -12.68 -10.67 -17.71
N SER A 77 -13.74 -10.48 -16.92
CA SER A 77 -14.28 -11.50 -16.03
C SER A 77 -14.71 -12.81 -16.72
N ARG A 78 -15.04 -12.74 -18.01
CA ARG A 78 -15.39 -13.91 -18.81
C ARG A 78 -14.21 -14.87 -18.99
N HIS A 79 -12.98 -14.35 -19.06
CA HIS A 79 -11.75 -15.15 -19.19
C HIS A 79 -11.30 -15.74 -17.84
N ILE A 80 -11.73 -15.12 -16.74
CA ILE A 80 -11.37 -15.50 -15.37
C ILE A 80 -12.35 -16.53 -14.78
N ARG A 81 -13.52 -16.73 -15.41
CA ARG A 81 -14.59 -17.63 -14.91
C ARG A 81 -14.21 -19.10 -14.81
N HIS A 82 -13.13 -19.54 -15.43
CA HIS A 82 -12.64 -20.92 -15.34
C HIS A 82 -11.82 -21.17 -14.06
N THR A 83 -11.32 -20.12 -13.44
CA THR A 83 -10.71 -20.16 -12.12
C THR A 83 -11.78 -19.87 -11.08
N ARG A 84 -12.09 -20.79 -10.21
CA ARG A 84 -13.09 -20.74 -9.11
C ARG A 84 -14.10 -19.60 -9.21
N GLY A 85 -15.19 -19.83 -9.94
CA GLY A 85 -16.31 -18.91 -9.98
C GLY A 85 -16.81 -18.64 -8.56
N VAL A 86 -17.33 -17.43 -8.33
CA VAL A 86 -18.01 -17.08 -7.08
C VAL A 86 -18.89 -18.24 -6.65
N ASP A 87 -18.65 -18.78 -5.47
CA ASP A 87 -19.44 -19.87 -4.90
C ASP A 87 -20.87 -19.38 -4.68
N LYS A 88 -21.70 -19.55 -5.71
CA LYS A 88 -23.09 -19.09 -5.70
C LYS A 88 -23.88 -19.64 -4.50
N PRO A 89 -23.69 -20.93 -4.08
CA PRO A 89 -24.30 -21.44 -2.85
C PRO A 89 -23.84 -20.67 -1.61
N ALA A 90 -22.55 -20.34 -1.48
CA ALA A 90 -22.04 -19.60 -0.33
C ALA A 90 -22.60 -18.16 -0.25
N LEU A 91 -22.78 -17.49 -1.40
CA LEU A 91 -23.42 -16.16 -1.44
C LEU A 91 -24.89 -16.19 -1.10
N ARG A 92 -25.59 -17.28 -1.41
CA ARG A 92 -27.01 -17.46 -1.11
C ARG A 92 -27.26 -18.09 0.27
N ALA A 93 -26.20 -18.59 0.91
CA ALA A 93 -26.31 -19.13 2.26
C ALA A 93 -26.88 -18.07 3.20
N VAL A 94 -28.00 -18.39 3.82
CA VAL A 94 -28.64 -17.50 4.80
C VAL A 94 -27.83 -17.62 6.09
N LYS A 95 -27.24 -16.51 6.53
CA LYS A 95 -26.58 -16.37 7.83
C LYS A 95 -27.44 -15.43 8.67
N PHE A 96 -28.01 -15.95 9.76
CA PHE A 96 -29.00 -15.27 10.58
C PHE A 96 -30.28 -14.99 9.78
N VAL A 97 -30.55 -13.74 9.41
CA VAL A 97 -31.81 -13.29 8.77
C VAL A 97 -31.65 -13.03 7.29
N LEU A 98 -30.42 -12.72 6.84
CA LEU A 98 -30.14 -12.30 5.46
C LEU A 98 -29.18 -13.27 4.75
N PRO A 99 -29.31 -13.44 3.43
CA PRO A 99 -28.29 -14.12 2.66
C PRO A 99 -26.96 -13.34 2.69
N THR A 100 -25.85 -14.01 2.47
CA THR A 100 -24.50 -13.40 2.56
C THR A 100 -24.38 -12.16 1.68
N TRP A 101 -24.96 -12.15 0.48
CA TRP A 101 -24.97 -10.97 -0.38
C TRP A 101 -25.76 -9.79 0.22
N GLY A 102 -26.84 -10.07 0.96
CA GLY A 102 -27.62 -9.05 1.68
C GLY A 102 -26.80 -8.37 2.77
N TRP A 103 -26.02 -9.15 3.54
CA TRP A 103 -25.09 -8.60 4.53
C TRP A 103 -23.99 -7.76 3.88
N LEU A 104 -23.48 -8.16 2.71
CA LEU A 104 -22.49 -7.34 1.96
C LEU A 104 -23.09 -6.00 1.53
N LEU A 105 -24.33 -5.96 1.06
CA LEU A 105 -25.03 -4.71 0.73
C LEU A 105 -25.25 -3.82 1.97
N VAL A 106 -25.71 -4.41 3.07
CA VAL A 106 -25.88 -3.68 4.34
C VAL A 106 -24.54 -3.06 4.78
N MET A 107 -23.46 -3.83 4.77
CA MET A 107 -22.13 -3.32 5.09
C MET A 107 -21.71 -2.20 4.14
N LEU A 108 -21.93 -2.35 2.84
CA LEU A 108 -21.56 -1.34 1.84
C LEU A 108 -22.33 -0.03 2.04
N CYS A 109 -23.61 -0.10 2.40
CA CYS A 109 -24.45 1.09 2.66
C CYS A 109 -24.17 1.73 4.02
N LEU A 110 -23.89 0.93 5.06
CA LEU A 110 -23.65 1.45 6.40
C LEU A 110 -22.23 1.95 6.61
N ALA A 111 -21.24 1.43 5.87
CA ALA A 111 -19.84 1.83 6.03
C ALA A 111 -19.63 3.34 5.84
N PRO A 112 -20.14 4.03 4.79
CA PRO A 112 -19.98 5.47 4.64
C PRO A 112 -20.58 6.25 5.82
N VAL A 113 -21.78 5.87 6.26
CA VAL A 113 -22.46 6.51 7.40
C VAL A 113 -21.65 6.33 8.68
N PHE A 114 -21.20 5.11 8.93
CA PHE A 114 -20.38 4.77 10.10
C PHE A 114 -19.06 5.57 10.11
N PHE A 115 -18.35 5.63 8.99
CA PHE A 115 -17.11 6.41 8.89
C PHE A 115 -17.34 7.92 9.03
N THR A 116 -18.43 8.45 8.48
CA THR A 116 -18.79 9.87 8.65
C THR A 116 -19.06 10.19 10.11
N LEU A 117 -19.83 9.37 10.81
CA LEU A 117 -20.11 9.56 12.24
C LEU A 117 -18.86 9.43 13.10
N LEU A 118 -17.95 8.50 12.77
CA LEU A 118 -16.66 8.35 13.44
C LEU A 118 -15.79 9.60 13.33
N LEU A 119 -15.70 10.17 12.11
CA LEU A 119 -14.89 11.34 11.85
C LEU A 119 -15.46 12.59 12.53
N GLN A 120 -16.79 12.75 12.51
CA GLN A 120 -17.45 13.90 13.13
C GLN A 120 -17.36 13.92 14.66
N ASN A 121 -17.36 12.76 15.30
CA ASN A 121 -17.40 12.64 16.76
C ASN A 121 -16.06 12.37 17.43
N ASN A 122 -14.94 12.53 16.74
CA ASN A 122 -13.58 12.25 17.25
C ASN A 122 -13.38 10.81 17.83
N TRP A 123 -14.25 9.88 17.47
CA TRP A 123 -14.17 8.49 17.93
C TRP A 123 -13.11 7.65 17.19
N SER A 124 -12.50 8.22 16.17
CA SER A 124 -11.48 7.56 15.34
C SER A 124 -10.30 7.04 16.18
N GLY A 125 -9.87 7.80 17.20
CA GLY A 125 -8.80 7.39 18.12
C GLY A 125 -9.19 6.19 18.98
N TYR A 126 -10.41 6.15 19.51
CA TYR A 126 -10.90 5.03 20.30
C TYR A 126 -11.06 3.77 19.44
N LEU A 127 -11.58 3.89 18.20
CA LEU A 127 -11.67 2.78 17.28
C LEU A 127 -10.28 2.23 16.94
N LEU A 128 -9.32 3.11 16.65
CA LEU A 128 -7.95 2.71 16.39
C LEU A 128 -7.36 1.95 17.59
N ALA A 129 -7.56 2.44 18.81
CA ALA A 129 -7.10 1.77 20.03
C ALA A 129 -7.73 0.37 20.17
N VAL A 130 -9.03 0.23 19.93
CA VAL A 130 -9.73 -1.07 19.97
C VAL A 130 -9.18 -2.03 18.91
N VAL A 131 -8.95 -1.56 17.68
CA VAL A 131 -8.37 -2.39 16.61
C VAL A 131 -6.94 -2.82 16.96
N CYS A 132 -6.12 -1.91 17.50
CA CYS A 132 -4.75 -2.25 17.95
C CYS A 132 -4.76 -3.26 19.10
N LEU A 133 -5.66 -3.10 20.08
CA LEU A 133 -5.79 -4.06 21.20
C LEU A 133 -6.26 -5.43 20.70
N PHE A 134 -7.21 -5.47 19.78
CA PHE A 134 -7.67 -6.71 19.18
C PHE A 134 -6.55 -7.40 18.39
N ALA A 135 -5.78 -6.66 17.59
CA ALA A 135 -4.63 -7.20 16.87
C ALA A 135 -3.56 -7.73 17.82
N ALA A 136 -3.22 -6.97 18.87
CA ALA A 136 -2.28 -7.40 19.90
C ALA A 136 -2.75 -8.67 20.63
N GLN A 137 -4.04 -8.73 21.00
CA GLN A 137 -4.64 -9.92 21.61
C GLN A 137 -4.57 -11.14 20.67
N MET A 138 -4.83 -10.95 19.39
CA MET A 138 -4.76 -12.02 18.40
C MET A 138 -3.34 -12.57 18.26
N VAL A 139 -2.33 -11.70 18.17
CA VAL A 139 -0.92 -12.07 18.13
C VAL A 139 -0.54 -12.80 19.42
N ALA A 140 -0.91 -12.29 20.59
CA ALA A 140 -0.64 -12.92 21.87
C ALA A 140 -1.24 -14.33 21.95
N ARG A 141 -2.47 -14.53 21.50
CA ARG A 141 -3.11 -15.86 21.45
C ARG A 141 -2.34 -16.84 20.56
N ILE A 142 -1.85 -16.39 19.40
CA ILE A 142 -1.05 -17.20 18.48
C ILE A 142 0.26 -17.58 19.17
N MET A 143 0.93 -16.65 19.84
CA MET A 143 2.19 -16.89 20.54
C MET A 143 2.06 -17.88 21.71
N ILE A 144 0.90 -17.89 22.38
CA ILE A 144 0.60 -18.84 23.47
C ILE A 144 0.34 -20.24 22.91
N LYS A 145 -0.35 -20.34 21.75
CA LYS A 145 -0.71 -21.63 21.15
C LYS A 145 0.44 -22.34 20.42
N ALA A 146 1.46 -21.62 20.01
CA ALA A 146 2.60 -22.15 19.25
C ALA A 146 3.94 -21.74 19.87
N PRO A 147 4.29 -22.26 21.08
CA PRO A 147 5.49 -21.86 21.79
C PRO A 147 6.79 -22.22 21.06
N GLU A 148 6.79 -23.29 20.27
CA GLU A 148 7.93 -23.74 19.45
C GLU A 148 8.31 -22.74 18.37
N HIS A 149 7.36 -21.92 17.90
CA HIS A 149 7.57 -20.91 16.86
C HIS A 149 7.76 -19.50 17.44
N ARG A 150 7.88 -19.34 18.76
CA ARG A 150 7.89 -18.05 19.45
C ARG A 150 8.95 -17.08 18.93
N ARG A 151 10.16 -17.57 18.62
CA ARG A 151 11.23 -16.72 18.07
C ARG A 151 10.88 -16.16 16.68
N ALA A 152 10.34 -17.02 15.82
CA ALA A 152 9.91 -16.61 14.49
C ALA A 152 8.73 -15.63 14.56
N LEU A 153 7.77 -15.87 15.45
CA LEU A 153 6.64 -14.97 15.71
C LEU A 153 7.10 -13.59 16.21
N TRP A 154 8.07 -13.54 17.13
CA TRP A 154 8.65 -12.27 17.57
C TRP A 154 9.32 -11.50 16.44
N GLN A 155 10.04 -12.19 15.55
CA GLN A 155 10.63 -11.56 14.36
C GLN A 155 9.57 -10.95 13.45
N ILE A 156 8.44 -11.66 13.21
CA ILE A 156 7.32 -11.12 12.43
C ILE A 156 6.74 -9.90 13.11
N VAL A 157 6.47 -9.95 14.41
CA VAL A 157 5.90 -8.83 15.17
C VAL A 157 6.80 -7.59 15.07
N LEU A 158 8.11 -7.74 15.22
CA LEU A 158 9.07 -6.65 15.09
C LEU A 158 9.08 -6.08 13.65
N LEU A 159 9.04 -6.95 12.64
CA LEU A 159 8.95 -6.51 11.25
C LEU A 159 7.63 -5.80 10.96
N MET A 160 6.52 -6.29 11.51
CA MET A 160 5.22 -5.63 11.38
C MET A 160 5.20 -4.25 12.06
N LEU A 161 5.79 -4.12 13.25
CA LEU A 161 5.90 -2.84 13.94
C LEU A 161 6.77 -1.85 13.15
N ALA A 162 7.93 -2.31 12.66
CA ALA A 162 8.82 -1.50 11.82
C ALA A 162 8.14 -1.09 10.50
N GLY A 163 7.41 -2.02 9.86
CA GLY A 163 6.62 -1.75 8.67
C GLY A 163 5.47 -0.77 8.94
N THR A 164 4.79 -0.91 10.08
CA THR A 164 3.73 0.02 10.50
C THR A 164 4.30 1.42 10.70
N LEU A 165 5.43 1.56 11.40
CA LEU A 165 6.11 2.84 11.59
C LEU A 165 6.47 3.47 10.23
N PHE A 166 7.04 2.67 9.32
CA PHE A 166 7.34 3.11 7.97
C PHE A 166 6.11 3.65 7.24
N TRP A 167 5.01 2.89 7.22
CA TRP A 167 3.79 3.29 6.53
C TRP A 167 3.10 4.50 7.16
N VAL A 168 3.14 4.65 8.49
CA VAL A 168 2.65 5.86 9.17
C VAL A 168 3.40 7.10 8.67
N LEU A 169 4.73 7.00 8.54
CA LEU A 169 5.55 8.08 8.00
C LEU A 169 5.30 8.32 6.51
N ALA A 170 5.25 7.26 5.70
CA ALA A 170 5.01 7.35 4.26
C ALA A 170 3.65 8.01 3.93
N GLN A 171 2.61 7.73 4.72
CA GLN A 171 1.28 8.32 4.53
C GLN A 171 1.20 9.81 4.86
N GLN A 172 2.23 10.40 5.48
CA GLN A 172 2.31 11.85 5.65
C GLN A 172 2.43 12.60 4.32
N GLY A 173 2.86 11.92 3.24
CA GLY A 173 2.87 12.47 1.90
C GLY A 173 1.51 13.00 1.44
N GLY A 174 0.43 12.29 1.76
CA GLY A 174 -0.95 12.66 1.43
C GLY A 174 -1.61 13.64 2.42
N SER A 175 -0.96 13.99 3.50
CA SER A 175 -1.53 14.85 4.57
C SER A 175 -0.61 16.03 4.89
N SER A 176 0.19 15.92 5.94
CA SER A 176 1.02 17.02 6.46
C SER A 176 2.01 17.57 5.43
N ILE A 177 2.64 16.66 4.65
CA ILE A 177 3.61 17.06 3.63
C ILE A 177 2.92 17.81 2.49
N SER A 178 1.74 17.35 2.06
CA SER A 178 0.94 18.05 1.02
C SER A 178 0.52 19.44 1.46
N LEU A 179 0.09 19.62 2.72
CA LEU A 179 -0.23 20.93 3.28
C LEU A 179 1.01 21.84 3.36
N PHE A 180 2.15 21.28 3.77
CA PHE A 180 3.41 22.02 3.79
C PHE A 180 3.83 22.49 2.38
N ILE A 181 3.71 21.63 1.38
CA ILE A 181 4.00 21.98 -0.02
C ILE A 181 3.10 23.12 -0.48
N ASP A 182 1.81 23.06 -0.16
CA ASP A 182 0.83 24.03 -0.62
C ASP A 182 1.06 25.42 -0.04
N HIS A 183 1.40 25.51 1.24
CA HIS A 183 1.47 26.78 1.95
C HIS A 183 2.88 27.39 2.00
N PHE A 184 3.93 26.57 1.98
CA PHE A 184 5.28 27.05 2.33
C PHE A 184 6.34 26.83 1.22
N VAL A 185 6.08 25.97 0.23
CA VAL A 185 7.06 25.68 -0.81
C VAL A 185 6.87 26.61 -2.00
N ASN A 186 7.97 27.18 -2.49
CA ASN A 186 7.97 27.91 -3.74
C ASN A 186 7.81 26.92 -4.90
N ARG A 187 6.58 26.87 -5.46
CA ARG A 187 6.19 25.92 -6.53
C ARG A 187 6.31 26.50 -7.94
N ARG A 188 6.87 27.70 -8.08
CA ARG A 188 7.03 28.36 -9.38
C ARG A 188 8.21 27.75 -10.13
N LEU A 189 7.92 27.15 -11.29
CA LEU A 189 8.89 26.70 -12.25
C LEU A 189 8.72 27.52 -13.52
N LEU A 190 9.65 28.45 -13.79
CA LEU A 190 9.52 29.46 -14.84
C LEU A 190 8.25 30.31 -14.61
N ASN A 191 7.27 30.26 -15.49
CA ASN A 191 6.00 31.00 -15.40
C ASN A 191 4.81 30.09 -15.03
N TRP A 192 5.05 28.88 -14.53
CA TRP A 192 4.02 27.91 -14.19
C TRP A 192 4.05 27.53 -12.72
N ASP A 193 2.90 27.59 -12.05
CA ASP A 193 2.73 27.12 -10.69
C ASP A 193 2.45 25.61 -10.70
N VAL A 194 3.39 24.81 -10.17
CA VAL A 194 3.30 23.35 -10.11
C VAL A 194 2.21 22.95 -9.11
N PRO A 195 1.18 22.18 -9.51
CA PRO A 195 0.17 21.67 -8.58
C PRO A 195 0.76 20.81 -7.47
N THR A 196 0.28 20.98 -6.26
CA THR A 196 0.73 20.20 -5.08
C THR A 196 0.59 18.69 -5.30
N ALA A 197 -0.45 18.26 -6.03
CA ALA A 197 -0.71 16.86 -6.33
C ALA A 197 0.43 16.19 -7.13
N LEU A 198 1.17 16.95 -7.96
CA LEU A 198 2.27 16.40 -8.76
C LEU A 198 3.44 15.90 -7.88
N PHE A 199 3.62 16.48 -6.70
CA PHE A 199 4.68 16.04 -5.79
C PHE A 199 4.45 14.61 -5.29
N GLN A 200 3.22 14.13 -5.26
CA GLN A 200 2.92 12.74 -4.92
C GLN A 200 3.46 11.74 -5.96
N SER A 201 3.52 12.15 -7.23
CA SER A 201 4.11 11.33 -8.30
C SER A 201 5.62 11.16 -8.16
N VAL A 202 6.31 12.08 -7.47
CA VAL A 202 7.77 12.01 -7.24
C VAL A 202 8.13 10.72 -6.50
N ASN A 203 7.37 10.36 -5.47
CA ASN A 203 7.60 9.12 -4.73
C ASN A 203 7.49 7.89 -5.65
N ALA A 204 6.42 7.80 -6.44
CA ALA A 204 6.20 6.68 -7.35
C ALA A 204 7.27 6.59 -8.46
N VAL A 205 7.72 7.73 -8.98
CA VAL A 205 8.84 7.79 -9.94
C VAL A 205 10.13 7.29 -9.30
N ALA A 206 10.42 7.71 -8.07
CA ALA A 206 11.60 7.28 -7.33
C ALA A 206 11.57 5.77 -7.05
N VAL A 207 10.42 5.23 -6.64
CA VAL A 207 10.22 3.77 -6.45
C VAL A 207 10.49 3.01 -7.75
N MET A 208 9.93 3.46 -8.88
CA MET A 208 10.15 2.80 -10.17
C MET A 208 11.61 2.89 -10.62
N ALA A 209 12.21 4.06 -10.56
CA ALA A 209 13.61 4.26 -10.95
C ALA A 209 14.56 3.41 -10.12
N ALA A 210 14.35 3.39 -8.80
CA ALA A 210 15.14 2.57 -7.89
C ALA A 210 14.90 1.07 -8.09
N GLY A 211 13.66 0.66 -8.38
CA GLY A 211 13.32 -0.73 -8.68
C GLY A 211 14.04 -1.24 -9.92
N VAL A 212 14.05 -0.46 -11.00
CA VAL A 212 14.79 -0.77 -12.23
C VAL A 212 16.29 -0.80 -11.98
N ALA A 213 16.83 0.20 -11.28
CA ALA A 213 18.26 0.26 -10.95
C ALA A 213 18.70 -0.93 -10.10
N LEU A 214 17.90 -1.30 -9.09
CA LEU A 214 18.16 -2.42 -8.21
C LEU A 214 18.08 -3.76 -8.96
N ALA A 215 17.10 -3.94 -9.84
CA ALA A 215 16.97 -5.13 -10.68
C ALA A 215 18.15 -5.30 -11.63
N TRP A 216 18.70 -4.19 -12.14
CA TRP A 216 19.86 -4.20 -13.00
C TRP A 216 21.17 -4.47 -12.24
N LEU A 217 21.28 -3.98 -11.00
CA LEU A 217 22.48 -4.09 -10.16
C LEU A 217 22.54 -5.42 -9.39
N MET A 218 21.40 -5.99 -9.02
CA MET A 218 21.32 -7.22 -8.23
C MET A 218 21.22 -8.43 -9.16
N ARG A 219 22.35 -9.11 -9.40
CA ARG A 219 22.34 -10.49 -9.91
C ARG A 219 21.74 -11.42 -8.85
N PRO A 220 21.00 -12.47 -9.26
CA PRO A 220 20.45 -13.43 -8.32
C PRO A 220 21.58 -14.20 -7.61
N GLU A 221 21.94 -13.77 -6.42
CA GLU A 221 22.84 -14.51 -5.54
C GLU A 221 22.04 -15.50 -4.71
N GLY A 222 22.37 -16.77 -4.85
CA GLY A 222 21.79 -17.84 -4.07
C GLY A 222 22.13 -17.74 -2.58
N SER A 223 21.12 -18.04 -1.79
CA SER A 223 21.08 -18.75 -0.50
C SER A 223 21.84 -18.22 0.75
N ALA A 224 21.37 -18.68 1.87
CA ALA A 224 21.91 -18.89 3.24
C ALA A 224 22.32 -17.71 4.15
N ARG A 225 22.72 -16.56 3.70
CA ARG A 225 22.98 -15.37 4.58
C ARG A 225 21.75 -14.47 4.73
N SER A 226 20.54 -15.04 4.66
CA SER A 226 19.33 -14.25 4.33
C SER A 226 18.76 -13.39 5.48
N VAL A 227 18.82 -13.85 6.74
CA VAL A 227 18.14 -13.16 7.86
C VAL A 227 18.82 -11.84 8.21
N LEU A 228 20.14 -11.83 8.35
CA LEU A 228 20.91 -10.62 8.66
C LEU A 228 20.72 -9.57 7.53
N ARG A 229 20.71 -10.00 6.28
CA ARG A 229 20.45 -9.13 5.13
C ARG A 229 19.04 -8.51 5.15
N VAL A 230 18.04 -9.23 5.67
CA VAL A 230 16.67 -8.70 5.85
C VAL A 230 16.66 -7.55 6.83
N TRP A 231 17.23 -7.71 8.02
CA TRP A 231 17.28 -6.66 9.03
C TRP A 231 18.08 -5.46 8.58
N LEU A 232 19.19 -5.67 7.86
CA LEU A 232 19.99 -4.60 7.28
C LEU A 232 19.21 -3.81 6.20
N LYS A 233 18.46 -4.50 5.34
CA LYS A 233 17.60 -3.84 4.34
C LYS A 233 16.52 -3.00 5.02
N PHE A 234 15.84 -3.55 6.04
CA PHE A 234 14.85 -2.81 6.82
C PHE A 234 15.46 -1.59 7.51
N ALA A 235 16.60 -1.77 8.19
CA ALA A 235 17.31 -0.67 8.85
C ALA A 235 17.70 0.43 7.84
N PHE A 236 18.22 0.04 6.68
CA PHE A 236 18.57 0.97 5.62
C PHE A 236 17.34 1.71 5.06
N GLY A 237 16.22 1.02 4.85
CA GLY A 237 14.95 1.65 4.46
C GLY A 237 14.45 2.66 5.49
N LEU A 238 14.50 2.33 6.78
CA LEU A 238 14.11 3.25 7.85
C LEU A 238 15.07 4.44 7.95
N LEU A 239 16.38 4.24 7.76
CA LEU A 239 17.37 5.33 7.72
C LEU A 239 17.13 6.26 6.52
N LEU A 240 16.83 5.72 5.35
CA LEU A 240 16.46 6.51 4.17
C LEU A 240 15.17 7.31 4.42
N MET A 241 14.16 6.70 5.03
CA MET A 241 12.93 7.40 5.40
C MET A 241 13.22 8.54 6.38
N GLY A 242 13.99 8.27 7.44
CA GLY A 242 14.42 9.29 8.41
C GLY A 242 15.25 10.41 7.76
N GLY A 243 16.16 10.06 6.86
CA GLY A 243 16.94 11.02 6.08
C GLY A 243 16.07 11.90 5.17
N GLY A 244 15.05 11.31 4.53
CA GLY A 244 14.05 12.07 3.76
C GLY A 244 13.33 13.10 4.63
N PHE A 245 12.81 12.70 5.80
CA PHE A 245 12.20 13.64 6.76
C PHE A 245 13.16 14.68 7.30
N MET A 246 14.43 14.30 7.56
CA MET A 246 15.46 15.26 7.96
C MET A 246 15.65 16.33 6.89
N LEU A 247 15.72 15.93 5.63
CA LEU A 247 15.84 16.87 4.50
C LEU A 247 14.64 17.80 4.40
N LEU A 248 13.42 17.27 4.60
CA LEU A 248 12.20 18.08 4.67
C LEU A 248 12.21 19.06 5.86
N ALA A 249 12.70 18.63 7.03
CA ALA A 249 12.82 19.50 8.20
C ALA A 249 13.84 20.62 7.98
N LEU A 250 14.99 20.31 7.36
CA LEU A 250 15.98 21.31 6.96
C LEU A 250 15.40 22.32 5.95
N ASN A 251 14.62 21.82 4.99
CA ASN A 251 13.92 22.65 4.01
C ASN A 251 12.90 23.59 4.67
N ALA A 252 12.17 23.10 5.68
CA ALA A 252 11.24 23.91 6.44
C ALA A 252 11.94 25.01 7.24
N ARG A 253 13.09 24.72 7.88
CA ARG A 253 13.91 25.72 8.57
C ARG A 253 14.47 26.78 7.63
N HIS A 254 14.96 26.36 6.48
CA HIS A 254 15.45 27.27 5.43
C HIS A 254 14.31 28.19 4.93
N GLY A 255 13.14 27.61 4.65
CA GLY A 255 11.95 28.37 4.24
C GLY A 255 11.47 29.37 5.29
N ALA A 256 11.59 29.03 6.59
CA ALA A 256 11.26 29.96 7.66
C ALA A 256 12.25 31.15 7.74
N ALA A 257 13.50 30.96 7.33
CA ALA A 257 14.49 32.03 7.32
C ALA A 257 14.41 32.90 6.04
N GLU A 258 14.10 32.30 4.90
CA GLU A 258 14.11 32.99 3.58
C GLU A 258 12.70 33.32 3.05
N GLY A 259 11.65 32.99 3.81
CA GLY A 259 10.26 33.24 3.44
C GLY A 259 9.59 32.14 2.63
N GLN A 260 10.34 31.29 1.92
CA GLN A 260 9.79 30.16 1.16
C GLN A 260 10.75 28.96 1.14
N ALA A 261 10.20 27.75 1.28
CA ALA A 261 10.95 26.50 1.19
C ALA A 261 11.28 26.14 -0.27
N SER A 262 12.42 25.48 -0.47
CA SER A 262 12.92 25.08 -1.79
C SER A 262 12.15 23.88 -2.37
N MET A 263 11.71 24.00 -3.62
CA MET A 263 11.09 22.88 -4.37
C MET A 263 12.09 21.74 -4.60
N GLY A 264 13.35 22.04 -4.88
CA GLY A 264 14.37 21.02 -5.14
C GLY A 264 14.65 20.14 -3.91
N MET A 265 14.78 20.75 -2.72
CA MET A 265 14.93 19.98 -1.48
C MET A 265 13.67 19.15 -1.16
N MET A 266 12.50 19.66 -1.51
CA MET A 266 11.24 18.93 -1.37
C MET A 266 11.21 17.68 -2.24
N VAL A 267 11.53 17.81 -3.52
CA VAL A 267 11.61 16.69 -4.47
C VAL A 267 12.65 15.67 -4.02
N ALA A 268 13.83 16.12 -3.57
CA ALA A 268 14.89 15.23 -3.08
C ALA A 268 14.43 14.43 -1.84
N GLY A 269 13.76 15.08 -0.88
CA GLY A 269 13.23 14.42 0.31
C GLY A 269 12.18 13.37 -0.04
N LEU A 270 11.22 13.70 -0.91
CA LEU A 270 10.19 12.76 -1.37
C LEU A 270 10.77 11.60 -2.19
N ALA A 271 11.77 11.85 -3.03
CA ALA A 271 12.47 10.81 -3.77
C ALA A 271 13.19 9.85 -2.82
N MET A 272 13.85 10.38 -1.79
CA MET A 272 14.53 9.57 -0.77
C MET A 272 13.55 8.68 0.01
N MET A 273 12.36 9.19 0.33
CA MET A 273 11.26 8.42 0.92
C MET A 273 10.78 7.31 -0.03
N GLY A 274 10.68 7.57 -1.33
CA GLY A 274 10.36 6.56 -2.35
C GLY A 274 11.42 5.46 -2.44
N PHE A 275 12.70 5.81 -2.43
CA PHE A 275 13.78 4.81 -2.38
C PHE A 275 13.68 3.91 -1.14
N ALA A 276 13.28 4.45 0.01
CA ALA A 276 13.11 3.70 1.24
C ALA A 276 12.07 2.58 1.12
N GLU A 277 10.99 2.81 0.37
CA GLU A 277 9.89 1.86 0.19
C GLU A 277 10.34 0.53 -0.40
N LEU A 278 11.29 0.54 -1.34
CA LEU A 278 11.84 -0.68 -1.96
C LEU A 278 12.56 -1.61 -0.99
N PHE A 279 13.10 -1.08 0.09
CA PHE A 279 13.80 -1.87 1.09
C PHE A 279 12.87 -2.43 2.17
N ILE A 280 11.63 -1.93 2.26
CA ILE A 280 10.66 -2.32 3.28
C ILE A 280 9.60 -3.26 2.69
N ASP A 281 8.83 -2.82 1.69
CA ASP A 281 7.62 -3.52 1.24
C ASP A 281 7.92 -4.91 0.65
N PRO A 282 8.83 -5.10 -0.33
CA PRO A 282 9.12 -6.41 -0.89
C PRO A 282 9.78 -7.35 0.13
N VAL A 283 10.57 -6.79 1.06
CA VAL A 283 11.29 -7.57 2.07
C VAL A 283 10.32 -8.06 3.13
N ALA A 284 9.39 -7.21 3.60
CA ALA A 284 8.33 -7.61 4.54
C ALA A 284 7.48 -8.73 3.95
N MET A 285 7.03 -8.57 2.71
CA MET A 285 6.22 -9.55 1.99
C MET A 285 6.95 -10.89 1.86
N ALA A 286 8.22 -10.87 1.45
CA ALA A 286 9.02 -12.08 1.30
C ALA A 286 9.23 -12.82 2.64
N GLN A 287 9.32 -12.12 3.77
CA GLN A 287 9.46 -12.75 5.07
C GLN A 287 8.14 -13.34 5.59
N ILE A 288 7.03 -12.62 5.43
CA ILE A 288 5.70 -13.11 5.81
C ILE A 288 5.34 -14.39 5.03
N THR A 289 5.67 -14.44 3.73
CA THR A 289 5.39 -15.61 2.90
C THR A 289 6.29 -16.81 3.18
N ARG A 290 7.51 -16.60 3.69
CA ARG A 290 8.43 -17.70 4.08
C ARG A 290 8.00 -18.42 5.35
N LEU A 291 7.29 -17.74 6.24
CA LEU A 291 6.81 -18.30 7.50
C LEU A 291 5.46 -18.99 7.26
N ASN A 292 5.51 -20.13 6.58
CA ASN A 292 4.36 -20.98 6.28
C ASN A 292 3.82 -21.63 7.57
N MET A 293 3.06 -20.88 8.38
CA MET A 293 2.48 -21.39 9.64
C MET A 293 1.00 -21.74 9.43
N PRO A 294 0.63 -23.01 9.58
CA PRO A 294 -0.78 -23.40 9.59
C PRO A 294 -1.48 -22.73 10.78
N GLY A 295 -2.52 -21.93 10.51
CA GLY A 295 -3.32 -21.20 11.51
C GLY A 295 -3.00 -19.70 11.65
N VAL A 296 -1.82 -19.23 11.24
CA VAL A 296 -1.50 -17.78 11.10
C VAL A 296 -1.88 -17.30 9.70
N THR A 297 -2.02 -18.22 8.76
CA THR A 297 -2.48 -18.01 7.40
C THR A 297 -3.80 -17.23 7.31
N GLY A 298 -4.70 -17.28 8.28
CA GLY A 298 -5.95 -16.51 8.25
C GLY A 298 -5.78 -14.99 8.37
N VAL A 299 -4.71 -14.51 9.02
CA VAL A 299 -4.41 -13.08 9.18
C VAL A 299 -3.36 -12.62 8.15
N SER A 300 -2.44 -13.51 7.77
CA SER A 300 -1.51 -13.30 6.66
C SER A 300 -2.16 -13.57 5.30
N VAL A 301 -3.26 -14.29 5.26
CA VAL A 301 -4.01 -14.73 4.07
C VAL A 301 -4.67 -13.61 3.28
N SER A 302 -4.86 -12.43 3.86
CA SER A 302 -5.05 -11.25 2.99
C SER A 302 -3.86 -11.02 2.04
N TYR A 303 -2.72 -11.64 2.33
CA TYR A 303 -1.49 -11.57 1.54
C TYR A 303 -0.96 -12.93 1.06
N THR A 304 -1.42 -14.08 1.58
CA THR A 304 -0.79 -15.38 1.34
C THR A 304 -1.74 -16.52 0.95
N HIS A 305 -2.96 -16.25 0.50
CA HIS A 305 -3.87 -17.31 0.02
C HIS A 305 -3.34 -18.10 -1.19
N LEU A 306 -2.06 -17.90 -1.54
CA LEU A 306 -1.39 -18.54 -2.67
C LEU A 306 -0.70 -19.88 -2.33
N ARG A 307 -0.71 -20.35 -1.06
CA ARG A 307 0.03 -21.58 -0.69
C ARG A 307 -0.74 -22.61 0.14
N ALA A 308 -2.02 -22.51 0.33
CA ALA A 308 -2.77 -23.38 1.25
C ALA A 308 -3.43 -24.60 0.57
N HIS A 309 -2.92 -25.06 -0.56
CA HIS A 309 -3.36 -26.34 -1.17
C HIS A 309 -2.18 -27.14 -1.71
N GLU A 310 -1.17 -27.38 -0.87
CA GLU A 310 -0.25 -28.50 -1.05
C GLU A 310 -0.31 -29.36 0.23
N THR A 311 -1.30 -30.20 0.32
CA THR A 311 -1.33 -31.58 0.89
C THR A 311 -2.63 -32.20 0.48
#